data_390d26d70a8fdc8942ada3f5110c3ef3
#
_entry.id   390d26d70a8fdc8942ada3f5110c3ef3
#
_cell.length_a   1.000
_cell.length_b   1.000
_cell.length_c   1.000
_cell.angle_alpha   90.00
_cell.angle_beta   90.00
_cell.angle_gamma   90.00
#
_symmetry.space_group_name_H-M   'P 1'
#
loop_
_entity.id
_entity.type
_entity.pdbx_description
1 polymer ?
#
loop_
_entity_poly.entity_id
_entity_poly.type
_entity_poly.pdbx_seq_one_letter_code
_entity_poly.pdbx_strand_id
1 'polypeptide(L)'
;VLLGVGADDTDEDVEYLAGKLVRLRIFDDAQGVMNLDVRQVGGQVLVVSQFTLLASTRKGNRPSYIKAAPEAVSRPMYERFAARVAELLGREVMTGEFGADMQVALVNDGPVTIWIDSKMRDC
;
A
#
# COMPACT_ATOMS: atom_id res chain seq x y z
N VAL A 1 -1.23 2.34 4.91
CA VAL A 1 -1.12 1.53 3.68
C VAL A 1 -0.57 0.17 4.02
N LEU A 2 -1.25 -0.88 3.60
CA LEU A 2 -0.75 -2.24 3.69
C LEU A 2 -0.24 -2.63 2.30
N LEU A 3 1.02 -3.06 2.20
CA LEU A 3 1.66 -3.36 0.93
C LEU A 3 2.03 -4.84 0.82
N GLY A 4 1.50 -5.50 -0.20
CA GLY A 4 1.93 -6.85 -0.59
C GLY A 4 2.78 -6.80 -1.85
N VAL A 5 3.80 -7.64 -1.92
CA VAL A 5 4.69 -7.74 -3.08
C VAL A 5 4.58 -9.15 -3.66
N GLY A 6 4.21 -9.23 -4.93
CA GLY A 6 4.14 -10.49 -5.66
C GLY A 6 5.48 -10.88 -6.29
N ALA A 7 5.63 -12.16 -6.58
CA ALA A 7 6.88 -12.70 -7.09
C ALA A 7 7.28 -12.14 -8.46
N ASP A 8 6.29 -11.65 -9.23
CA ASP A 8 6.48 -11.10 -10.58
C ASP A 8 6.42 -9.57 -10.63
N ASP A 9 6.42 -8.90 -9.48
CA ASP A 9 6.40 -7.44 -9.43
C ASP A 9 7.74 -6.85 -9.86
N THR A 10 7.67 -5.67 -10.49
CA THR A 10 8.81 -4.92 -10.99
C THR A 10 8.74 -3.47 -10.52
N ASP A 11 9.74 -2.68 -10.87
CA ASP A 11 9.75 -1.25 -10.58
C ASP A 11 8.60 -0.49 -11.24
N GLU A 12 8.05 -1.00 -12.33
CA GLU A 12 6.84 -0.44 -12.95
C GLU A 12 5.64 -0.53 -11.99
N ASP A 13 5.51 -1.64 -11.25
CA ASP A 13 4.46 -1.79 -10.25
C ASP A 13 4.65 -0.79 -9.10
N VAL A 14 5.88 -0.59 -8.66
CA VAL A 14 6.24 0.41 -7.64
C VAL A 14 5.81 1.81 -8.09
N GLU A 15 6.19 2.21 -9.31
CA GLU A 15 5.82 3.53 -9.85
C GLU A 15 4.32 3.72 -9.96
N TYR A 16 3.63 2.71 -10.46
CA TYR A 16 2.17 2.77 -10.61
C TYR A 16 1.48 2.98 -9.26
N LEU A 17 1.81 2.14 -8.27
CA LEU A 17 1.13 2.21 -6.97
C LEU A 17 1.53 3.43 -6.17
N ALA A 18 2.81 3.80 -6.16
CA ALA A 18 3.26 4.99 -5.44
C ALA A 18 2.60 6.25 -6.00
N GLY A 19 2.55 6.39 -7.31
CA GLY A 19 1.89 7.49 -7.96
C GLY A 19 0.38 7.51 -7.71
N LYS A 20 -0.26 6.36 -7.79
CA LYS A 20 -1.70 6.23 -7.51
C LYS A 20 -2.00 6.62 -6.07
N LEU A 21 -1.22 6.11 -5.12
CA LEU A 21 -1.41 6.38 -3.69
C LEU A 21 -1.44 7.87 -3.38
N VAL A 22 -0.46 8.63 -3.85
CA VAL A 22 -0.36 10.05 -3.51
C VAL A 22 -1.38 10.91 -4.23
N ARG A 23 -1.98 10.41 -5.31
CA ARG A 23 -2.97 11.13 -6.11
C ARG A 23 -4.41 10.72 -5.83
N LEU A 24 -4.67 9.69 -5.03
CA LEU A 24 -6.03 9.30 -4.68
C LEU A 24 -6.76 10.46 -4.01
N ARG A 25 -7.91 10.81 -4.57
CA ARG A 25 -8.72 11.94 -4.10
C ARG A 25 -9.75 11.45 -3.08
N ILE A 26 -9.25 11.04 -1.92
CA ILE A 26 -10.03 10.37 -0.88
C ILE A 26 -10.23 11.20 0.39
N PHE A 27 -9.84 12.47 0.35
CA PHE A 27 -10.05 13.40 1.47
C PHE A 27 -11.10 14.44 1.08
N ASP A 28 -11.92 14.83 2.05
CA ASP A 28 -13.02 15.76 1.82
C ASP A 28 -12.50 17.16 1.53
N ASP A 29 -13.14 17.83 0.57
CA ASP A 29 -12.95 19.27 0.32
C ASP A 29 -13.87 20.11 1.22
N ALA A 30 -13.88 21.41 1.01
CA ALA A 30 -14.67 22.36 1.80
C ALA A 30 -16.18 22.11 1.70
N GLN A 31 -16.65 21.42 0.67
CA GLN A 31 -18.05 21.07 0.47
C GLN A 31 -18.39 19.67 0.98
N GLY A 32 -17.45 18.99 1.63
CA GLY A 32 -17.64 17.62 2.12
C GLY A 32 -17.60 16.56 1.03
N VAL A 33 -17.04 16.87 -0.13
CA VAL A 33 -16.92 15.94 -1.26
C VAL A 33 -15.52 15.33 -1.25
N MET A 34 -15.45 14.02 -1.43
CA MET A 34 -14.19 13.27 -1.55
C MET A 34 -13.46 13.70 -2.82
N ASN A 35 -12.48 14.57 -2.69
CA ASN A 35 -11.92 15.33 -3.81
C ASN A 35 -10.44 15.65 -3.70
N LEU A 36 -9.88 15.71 -2.50
CA LEU A 36 -8.48 16.11 -2.27
C LEU A 36 -7.60 14.90 -2.04
N ASP A 37 -6.35 15.00 -2.48
CA ASP A 37 -5.36 13.94 -2.22
C ASP A 37 -4.57 14.20 -0.93
N VAL A 38 -3.75 13.23 -0.52
CA VAL A 38 -3.00 13.29 0.74
C VAL A 38 -2.02 14.46 0.77
N ARG A 39 -1.50 14.89 -0.38
CA ARG A 39 -0.57 16.03 -0.46
C ARG A 39 -1.30 17.34 -0.19
N GLN A 40 -2.48 17.50 -0.77
CA GLN A 40 -3.30 18.72 -0.66
C GLN A 40 -3.77 18.98 0.77
N VAL A 41 -4.07 17.91 1.51
CA VAL A 41 -4.52 18.06 2.91
C VAL A 41 -3.36 18.08 3.92
N GLY A 42 -2.12 17.98 3.44
CA GLY A 42 -0.96 17.92 4.33
C GLY A 42 -0.90 16.65 5.16
N GLY A 43 -1.46 15.56 4.64
CA GLY A 43 -1.52 14.27 5.33
C GLY A 43 -0.19 13.54 5.37
N GLN A 44 -0.16 12.50 6.16
CA GLN A 44 0.99 11.62 6.34
C GLN A 44 0.67 10.22 5.81
N VAL A 45 1.72 9.44 5.56
CA VAL A 45 1.59 8.06 5.08
C VAL A 45 2.40 7.13 5.96
N LEU A 46 1.79 6.04 6.39
CA LEU A 46 2.44 4.91 7.02
C LEU A 46 2.35 3.70 6.08
N VAL A 47 3.47 3.07 5.77
CA VAL A 47 3.53 1.87 4.93
C VAL A 47 3.94 0.67 5.78
N VAL A 48 3.12 -0.35 5.77
CA VAL A 48 3.36 -1.60 6.49
C VAL A 48 3.36 -2.76 5.50
N SER A 49 4.39 -3.60 5.54
CA SER A 49 4.44 -4.79 4.70
C SER A 49 3.37 -5.80 5.13
N GLN A 50 2.67 -6.40 4.15
CA GLN A 50 1.56 -7.31 4.41
C GLN A 50 1.51 -8.39 3.32
N PHE A 51 2.38 -9.41 3.43
CA PHE A 51 2.45 -10.47 2.41
C PHE A 51 1.14 -11.27 2.32
N THR A 52 0.36 -11.31 3.40
CA THR A 52 -0.91 -12.02 3.43
C THR A 52 -1.95 -11.46 2.46
N LEU A 53 -1.74 -10.26 1.90
CA LEU A 53 -2.56 -9.74 0.81
C LEU A 53 -2.47 -10.61 -0.45
N LEU A 54 -1.40 -11.40 -0.61
CA LEU A 54 -1.20 -12.32 -1.72
C LEU A 54 -1.77 -13.72 -1.42
N ALA A 55 -2.56 -13.86 -0.37
CA ALA A 55 -3.15 -15.13 0.01
C ALA A 55 -4.10 -15.65 -1.05
N SER A 56 -4.06 -16.97 -1.28
CA SER A 56 -5.10 -17.68 -2.00
C SER A 56 -5.90 -18.53 -1.01
N THR A 57 -7.19 -18.36 -1.02
CA THR A 57 -8.13 -19.13 -0.19
C THR A 57 -9.01 -20.03 -1.03
N ARG A 58 -8.61 -20.25 -2.28
CA ARG A 58 -9.41 -21.02 -3.25
C ARG A 58 -9.62 -22.46 -2.84
N LYS A 59 -8.61 -23.10 -2.23
CA LYS A 59 -8.64 -24.51 -1.82
C LYS A 59 -8.58 -24.62 -0.31
N GLY A 60 -9.64 -25.16 0.29
CA GLY A 60 -9.65 -25.40 1.73
C GLY A 60 -9.61 -24.11 2.54
N ASN A 61 -9.28 -24.26 3.83
CA ASN A 61 -9.34 -23.15 4.79
C ASN A 61 -7.97 -22.68 5.26
N ARG A 62 -6.89 -23.29 4.75
CA ARG A 62 -5.53 -22.84 5.02
C ARG A 62 -5.08 -21.92 3.87
N PRO A 63 -4.87 -20.61 4.14
CA PRO A 63 -4.42 -19.71 3.07
C PRO A 63 -3.07 -20.17 2.50
N SER A 64 -2.92 -20.05 1.18
CA SER A 64 -1.66 -20.27 0.50
C SER A 64 -1.03 -18.93 0.15
N TYR A 65 0.26 -18.77 0.43
CA TYR A 65 1.01 -17.55 0.14
C TYR A 65 2.04 -17.74 -0.97
N ILE A 66 1.79 -18.72 -1.85
CA ILE A 66 2.74 -19.07 -2.92
C ILE A 66 2.99 -17.90 -3.89
N LYS A 67 2.03 -16.99 -4.01
CA LYS A 67 2.16 -15.82 -4.90
C LYS A 67 2.96 -14.68 -4.30
N ALA A 68 3.21 -14.70 -2.99
CA ALA A 68 4.00 -13.65 -2.34
C ALA A 68 5.49 -13.83 -2.68
N ALA A 69 6.18 -12.70 -2.94
CA ALA A 69 7.61 -12.73 -3.17
C ALA A 69 8.37 -13.13 -1.91
N PRO A 70 9.49 -13.86 -2.04
CA PRO A 70 10.36 -14.15 -0.91
C PRO A 70 10.98 -12.86 -0.37
N GLU A 71 11.43 -12.89 0.89
CA GLU A 71 11.98 -11.73 1.58
C GLU A 71 13.11 -11.04 0.81
N ALA A 72 13.99 -11.82 0.20
CA ALA A 72 15.12 -11.29 -0.57
C ALA A 72 14.66 -10.37 -1.73
N VAL A 73 13.44 -10.55 -2.23
CA VAL A 73 12.85 -9.74 -3.30
C VAL A 73 11.91 -8.69 -2.71
N SER A 74 11.06 -9.09 -1.76
CA SER A 74 10.00 -8.20 -1.26
C SER A 74 10.53 -7.09 -0.37
N ARG A 75 11.56 -7.33 0.45
CA ARG A 75 12.12 -6.29 1.32
C ARG A 75 12.69 -5.11 0.54
N PRO A 76 13.59 -5.31 -0.45
CA PRO A 76 14.10 -4.18 -1.24
C PRO A 76 12.99 -3.43 -2.00
N MET A 77 12.00 -4.15 -2.49
CA MET A 77 10.89 -3.54 -3.24
C MET A 77 9.98 -2.74 -2.32
N TYR A 78 9.70 -3.23 -1.13
CA TYR A 78 8.99 -2.49 -0.09
C TYR A 78 9.72 -1.19 0.26
N GLU A 79 11.03 -1.26 0.44
CA GLU A 79 11.85 -0.09 0.74
C GLU A 79 11.83 0.92 -0.41
N ARG A 80 11.93 0.46 -1.66
CA ARG A 80 11.83 1.33 -2.84
C ARG A 80 10.45 1.99 -2.94
N PHE A 81 9.39 1.25 -2.65
CA PHE A 81 8.04 1.79 -2.65
C PHE A 81 7.90 2.92 -1.62
N ALA A 82 8.32 2.68 -0.39
CA ALA A 82 8.26 3.69 0.67
C ALA A 82 9.08 4.94 0.32
N ALA A 83 10.28 4.77 -0.23
CA ALA A 83 11.13 5.86 -0.66
C ALA A 83 10.49 6.66 -1.81
N ARG A 84 9.88 5.96 -2.77
CA ARG A 84 9.22 6.61 -3.90
C ARG A 84 7.98 7.40 -3.48
N VAL A 85 7.21 6.84 -2.56
CA VAL A 85 6.07 7.57 -1.97
C VAL A 85 6.56 8.84 -1.26
N ALA A 86 7.65 8.75 -0.49
CA ALA A 86 8.22 9.91 0.18
C ALA A 86 8.62 11.01 -0.81
N GLU A 87 9.26 10.66 -1.92
CA GLU A 87 9.62 11.61 -2.98
C GLU A 87 8.38 12.30 -3.55
N LEU A 88 7.36 11.53 -3.91
CA LEU A 88 6.14 12.06 -4.52
C LEU A 88 5.29 12.85 -3.54
N LEU A 89 5.30 12.45 -2.27
CA LEU A 89 4.58 13.13 -1.19
C LEU A 89 5.29 14.44 -0.80
N GLY A 90 6.60 14.49 -0.94
CA GLY A 90 7.41 15.64 -0.55
C GLY A 90 7.72 15.71 0.95
N ARG A 91 7.56 14.59 1.66
CA ARG A 91 7.86 14.48 3.08
C ARG A 91 8.17 13.03 3.46
N GLU A 92 8.68 12.85 4.66
CA GLU A 92 9.02 11.54 5.19
C GLU A 92 7.78 10.63 5.28
N VAL A 93 7.97 9.35 4.93
CA VAL A 93 6.98 8.30 5.08
C VAL A 93 7.39 7.42 6.26
N MET A 94 6.45 7.18 7.17
CA MET A 94 6.67 6.25 8.27
C MET A 94 6.49 4.81 7.77
N THR A 95 7.21 3.88 8.38
CA THR A 95 7.13 2.47 8.03
C THR A 95 7.04 1.62 9.29
N GLY A 96 6.43 0.42 9.13
CA GLY A 96 6.59 -0.63 10.12
C GLY A 96 7.96 -1.29 10.01
N GLU A 97 8.16 -2.38 10.72
CA GLU A 97 9.37 -3.18 10.63
C GLU A 97 9.10 -4.41 9.76
N PHE A 98 9.81 -4.54 8.64
CA PHE A 98 9.58 -5.62 7.69
C PHE A 98 9.81 -6.98 8.35
N GLY A 99 8.85 -7.89 8.17
CA GLY A 99 8.95 -9.25 8.68
C GLY A 99 8.68 -9.41 10.16
N ALA A 100 8.42 -8.34 10.89
CA ALA A 100 8.11 -8.40 12.31
C ALA A 100 6.65 -8.77 12.56
N ASP A 101 6.39 -9.31 13.75
CA ASP A 101 5.02 -9.45 14.25
C ASP A 101 4.58 -8.08 14.78
N MET A 102 3.64 -7.45 14.08
CA MET A 102 3.20 -6.10 14.37
C MET A 102 1.73 -6.08 14.76
N GLN A 103 1.41 -5.20 15.70
CA GLN A 103 0.01 -4.82 15.99
C GLN A 103 -0.24 -3.45 15.37
N VAL A 104 -1.23 -3.39 14.47
CA VAL A 104 -1.57 -2.16 13.77
C VAL A 104 -2.90 -1.64 14.30
N ALA A 105 -2.86 -0.56 15.07
CA ALA A 105 -4.05 0.09 15.58
C ALA A 105 -4.37 1.32 14.73
N LEU A 106 -5.63 1.47 14.33
CA LEU A 106 -6.05 2.60 13.52
C LEU A 106 -7.54 2.89 13.75
N VAL A 107 -7.95 4.09 13.36
CA VAL A 107 -9.36 4.43 13.21
C VAL A 107 -9.62 4.63 11.72
N ASN A 108 -10.51 3.82 11.15
CA ASN A 108 -10.93 3.98 9.76
C ASN A 108 -12.06 4.99 9.69
N ASP A 109 -11.66 6.26 9.60
CA ASP A 109 -12.58 7.39 9.62
C ASP A 109 -13.20 7.57 8.24
N GLY A 110 -14.49 7.48 8.21
CA GLY A 110 -15.29 7.51 6.98
C GLY A 110 -16.32 6.40 6.94
N PRO A 111 -16.03 5.09 6.93
CA PRO A 111 -14.72 4.50 6.65
C PRO A 111 -14.33 4.60 5.19
N VAL A 112 -13.04 4.61 4.90
CA VAL A 112 -12.51 4.61 3.53
C VAL A 112 -11.42 3.55 3.42
N THR A 113 -11.68 2.52 2.62
CA THR A 113 -10.73 1.44 2.36
C THR A 113 -10.70 1.17 0.88
N ILE A 114 -9.52 1.31 0.27
CA ILE A 114 -9.33 1.17 -1.18
C ILE A 114 -8.37 0.03 -1.44
N TRP A 115 -8.78 -0.90 -2.27
CA TRP A 115 -7.95 -2.00 -2.78
C TRP A 115 -7.41 -1.62 -4.14
N ILE A 116 -6.10 -1.76 -4.32
CA ILE A 116 -5.46 -1.51 -5.61
C ILE A 116 -4.52 -2.67 -5.91
N ASP A 117 -4.61 -3.21 -7.11
CA ASP A 117 -3.71 -4.25 -7.60
C ASP A 117 -3.09 -3.76 -8.92
N SER A 118 -1.77 -3.63 -8.96
CA SER A 118 -1.06 -3.14 -10.15
C SER A 118 -1.20 -4.09 -11.35
N LYS A 119 -1.52 -5.36 -11.11
CA LYS A 119 -1.75 -6.37 -12.16
C LYS A 119 -3.21 -6.41 -12.62
N MET A 120 -4.11 -5.80 -11.87
CA MET A 120 -5.55 -5.75 -12.17
C MET A 120 -6.03 -4.31 -12.02
N ARG A 121 -5.62 -3.46 -12.96
CA ARG A 121 -5.80 -2.00 -12.86
C ARG A 121 -7.23 -1.53 -12.99
N ASP A 122 -8.16 -2.43 -13.23
CA ASP A 122 -9.61 -2.15 -13.19
C ASP A 122 -10.17 -2.09 -11.78
N CYS A 123 -9.37 -2.47 -10.79
CA CYS A 123 -9.78 -2.42 -9.39
C CYS A 123 -9.61 -1.01 -8.84
#